data_b8f91b4dd5c909abd87f518a84de5582
#
_entry.id   b8f91b4dd5c909abd87f518a84de5582
#
_cell.length_a   1.000
_cell.length_b   1.000
_cell.length_c   1.000
_cell.angle_alpha   90.00
_cell.angle_beta   90.00
_cell.angle_gamma   90.00
#
_symmetry.space_group_name_H-M   'P 1'
#
loop_
_entity.id
_entity.type
_entity.pdbx_description
1 polymer ?
#
loop_
_entity_poly.entity_id
_entity_poly.type
_entity_poly.pdbx_seq_one_letter_code
_entity_poly.pdbx_strand_id
1 'polypeptide(L)'
;MRKLTFILFLLPLLLQASPLSRGLDEVLRELDAQIAKKESYVQEKQARISALQGELKKGDPEREYDLNYSLFKEYQSFMYDSAYFYANRSLEHAVRIGCPDRIVQSRCALVFCYLSSGLFLEAFDEIKGIDARNVSNDVKAEYFALYNRLCYDASDFNTTENWSIEYTRQGTLFADSLMAIVPKDSYKYVFTQAQREIKHWHYRECIDIYQSLLDGYGVSEHDKAIINSSIGGAYKALGQIDSSMI
;
A
#
# COMPACT_ATOMS: atom_id res chain seq x y z
N MET A 1 -20.80 -77.25 -13.88
CA MET A 1 -21.42 -76.00 -13.51
C MET A 1 -20.51 -75.31 -12.51
N ARG A 2 -19.73 -74.30 -12.97
CA ARG A 2 -18.78 -73.56 -12.14
C ARG A 2 -19.50 -72.30 -11.64
N LYS A 3 -19.68 -72.22 -10.31
CA LYS A 3 -20.21 -70.95 -9.67
C LYS A 3 -19.08 -69.97 -9.57
N LEU A 4 -19.25 -68.85 -10.28
CA LEU A 4 -18.35 -67.73 -10.23
C LEU A 4 -18.78 -66.79 -9.07
N THR A 5 -17.97 -66.77 -7.99
CA THR A 5 -18.21 -65.90 -6.83
C THR A 5 -17.59 -64.57 -7.12
N PHE A 6 -18.45 -63.56 -7.29
CA PHE A 6 -18.05 -62.17 -7.47
C PHE A 6 -17.71 -61.57 -6.10
N ILE A 7 -16.43 -61.43 -5.80
CA ILE A 7 -15.98 -60.69 -4.60
C ILE A 7 -15.97 -59.19 -4.96
N LEU A 8 -16.98 -58.48 -4.46
CA LEU A 8 -17.05 -57.02 -4.53
C LEU A 8 -16.07 -56.44 -3.52
N PHE A 9 -14.91 -55.97 -3.98
CA PHE A 9 -13.99 -55.21 -3.15
C PHE A 9 -14.58 -53.81 -2.93
N LEU A 10 -15.24 -53.60 -1.80
CA LEU A 10 -15.54 -52.25 -1.28
C LEU A 10 -14.22 -51.64 -0.82
N LEU A 11 -13.61 -50.84 -1.71
CA LEU A 11 -12.52 -49.95 -1.35
C LEU A 11 -13.11 -48.81 -0.48
N PRO A 12 -12.71 -48.67 0.79
CA PRO A 12 -13.11 -47.49 1.54
C PRO A 12 -12.46 -46.29 0.85
N LEU A 13 -13.29 -45.41 0.24
CA LEU A 13 -12.87 -44.04 -0.08
C LEU A 13 -12.55 -43.36 1.25
N LEU A 14 -11.32 -43.47 1.69
CA LEU A 14 -10.74 -42.52 2.63
C LEU A 14 -10.77 -41.17 1.92
N LEU A 15 -11.78 -40.36 2.23
CA LEU A 15 -11.72 -38.94 2.03
C LEU A 15 -10.49 -38.46 2.83
N GLN A 16 -9.33 -38.49 2.19
CA GLN A 16 -8.19 -37.75 2.67
C GLN A 16 -8.59 -36.27 2.52
N ALA A 17 -8.93 -35.65 3.65
CA ALA A 17 -9.03 -34.20 3.71
C ALA A 17 -7.75 -33.67 3.05
N SER A 18 -7.91 -32.95 1.95
CA SER A 18 -6.77 -32.43 1.20
C SER A 18 -5.93 -31.58 2.16
N PRO A 19 -4.61 -31.55 2.06
CA PRO A 19 -3.77 -30.67 2.87
C PRO A 19 -4.18 -29.19 2.75
N LEU A 20 -4.87 -28.84 1.68
CA LEU A 20 -5.46 -27.53 1.41
C LEU A 20 -6.54 -27.12 2.43
N SER A 21 -7.41 -28.06 2.86
CA SER A 21 -8.48 -27.75 3.82
C SER A 21 -7.94 -27.43 5.22
N ARG A 22 -6.81 -28.02 5.60
CA ARG A 22 -6.16 -27.71 6.88
C ARG A 22 -5.48 -26.34 6.86
N GLY A 23 -4.84 -25.98 5.75
CA GLY A 23 -4.24 -24.66 5.56
C GLY A 23 -5.29 -23.54 5.58
N LEU A 24 -6.42 -23.73 4.90
CA LEU A 24 -7.51 -22.74 4.87
C LEU A 24 -8.12 -22.53 6.27
N ASP A 25 -8.41 -23.60 7.01
CA ASP A 25 -8.95 -23.50 8.37
C ASP A 25 -7.98 -22.82 9.35
N GLU A 26 -6.69 -22.97 9.14
CA GLU A 26 -5.66 -22.30 9.93
C GLU A 26 -5.61 -20.80 9.61
N VAL A 27 -5.59 -20.44 8.33
CA VAL A 27 -5.62 -19.04 7.87
C VAL A 27 -6.90 -18.33 8.32
N LEU A 28 -8.06 -18.99 8.24
CA LEU A 28 -9.33 -18.42 8.72
C LEU A 28 -9.32 -18.19 10.24
N ARG A 29 -8.76 -19.12 11.03
CA ARG A 29 -8.61 -18.94 12.48
C ARG A 29 -7.66 -17.78 12.82
N GLU A 30 -6.59 -17.62 12.07
CA GLU A 30 -5.68 -16.50 12.23
C GLU A 30 -6.37 -15.17 11.90
N LEU A 31 -7.13 -15.12 10.81
CA LEU A 31 -7.94 -13.98 10.42
C LEU A 31 -8.95 -13.61 11.54
N ASP A 32 -9.69 -14.59 12.06
CA ASP A 32 -10.64 -14.36 13.16
C ASP A 32 -9.92 -13.82 14.41
N ALA A 33 -8.73 -14.33 14.72
CA ALA A 33 -7.92 -13.83 15.82
C ALA A 33 -7.44 -12.38 15.62
N GLN A 34 -7.16 -11.97 14.38
CA GLN A 34 -6.81 -10.57 14.06
C GLN A 34 -8.06 -9.67 14.10
N ILE A 35 -9.20 -10.15 13.60
CA ILE A 35 -10.47 -9.42 13.70
C ILE A 35 -10.84 -9.15 15.16
N ALA A 36 -10.63 -10.11 16.05
CA ALA A 36 -10.88 -9.95 17.49
C ALA A 36 -10.02 -8.84 18.15
N LYS A 37 -8.85 -8.50 17.57
CA LYS A 37 -7.99 -7.42 18.05
C LYS A 37 -8.37 -6.03 17.52
N LYS A 38 -9.36 -5.93 16.63
CA LYS A 38 -9.74 -4.68 15.97
C LYS A 38 -9.96 -3.53 16.96
N GLU A 39 -10.69 -3.79 18.03
CA GLU A 39 -11.00 -2.76 19.03
C GLU A 39 -9.75 -2.24 19.75
N SER A 40 -8.76 -3.11 20.03
CA SER A 40 -7.47 -2.70 20.62
C SER A 40 -6.72 -1.77 19.68
N TYR A 41 -6.60 -2.12 18.39
CA TYR A 41 -5.95 -1.27 17.39
C TYR A 41 -6.62 0.09 17.22
N VAL A 42 -7.96 0.11 17.25
CA VAL A 42 -8.74 1.36 17.18
C VAL A 42 -8.47 2.23 18.40
N GLN A 43 -8.48 1.65 19.62
CA GLN A 43 -8.23 2.38 20.87
C GLN A 43 -6.79 2.94 20.93
N GLU A 44 -5.79 2.15 20.54
CA GLU A 44 -4.40 2.61 20.48
C GLU A 44 -4.23 3.78 19.49
N LYS A 45 -4.84 3.68 18.32
CA LYS A 45 -4.82 4.74 17.31
C LYS A 45 -5.48 6.01 17.83
N GLN A 46 -6.66 5.86 18.46
CA GLN A 46 -7.39 6.97 19.06
C GLN A 46 -6.59 7.67 20.17
N ALA A 47 -5.87 6.90 20.99
CA ALA A 47 -5.01 7.45 22.03
C ALA A 47 -3.85 8.29 21.44
N ARG A 48 -3.18 7.80 20.37
CA ARG A 48 -2.14 8.58 19.67
C ARG A 48 -2.70 9.87 19.07
N ILE A 49 -3.85 9.79 18.39
CA ILE A 49 -4.54 10.96 17.83
C ILE A 49 -4.87 11.98 18.93
N SER A 50 -5.45 11.53 20.04
CA SER A 50 -5.83 12.40 21.17
C SER A 50 -4.61 13.08 21.80
N ALA A 51 -3.47 12.37 21.92
CA ALA A 51 -2.22 12.94 22.42
C ALA A 51 -1.72 14.05 21.50
N LEU A 52 -1.65 13.82 20.18
CA LEU A 52 -1.24 14.82 19.19
C LEU A 52 -2.17 16.04 19.18
N GLN A 53 -3.50 15.82 19.24
CA GLN A 53 -4.47 16.92 19.34
C GLN A 53 -4.33 17.74 20.62
N GLY A 54 -3.99 17.08 21.73
CA GLY A 54 -3.72 17.75 23.02
C GLY A 54 -2.52 18.70 22.96
N GLU A 55 -1.54 18.40 22.09
CA GLU A 55 -0.35 19.21 21.93
C GLU A 55 -0.55 20.41 20.99
N LEU A 56 -1.52 20.38 20.05
CA LEU A 56 -1.80 21.47 19.11
C LEU A 56 -2.12 22.84 19.77
N LYS A 57 -2.37 22.87 21.08
CA LYS A 57 -2.76 24.09 21.82
C LYS A 57 -1.59 25.00 22.21
N LYS A 58 -0.37 24.80 21.73
CA LYS A 58 0.87 25.41 22.28
C LYS A 58 1.71 26.28 21.36
N GLY A 59 1.26 26.65 20.16
CA GLY A 59 1.62 27.88 19.45
C GLY A 59 3.08 28.14 19.02
N ASP A 60 3.79 27.12 18.44
CA ASP A 60 4.99 27.32 17.63
C ASP A 60 4.70 26.88 16.19
N PRO A 61 4.88 27.74 15.15
CA PRO A 61 4.55 27.40 13.77
C PRO A 61 5.23 26.13 13.24
N GLU A 62 6.49 25.88 13.61
CA GLU A 62 7.19 24.66 13.20
C GLU A 62 6.60 23.42 13.87
N ARG A 63 6.34 23.52 15.17
CA ARG A 63 5.69 22.45 15.93
C ARG A 63 4.26 22.21 15.47
N GLU A 64 3.52 23.27 15.15
CA GLU A 64 2.16 23.16 14.58
C GLU A 64 2.17 22.42 13.23
N TYR A 65 3.17 22.70 12.37
CA TYR A 65 3.37 21.91 11.15
C TYR A 65 3.56 20.43 11.47
N ASP A 66 4.53 20.11 12.31
CA ASP A 66 4.89 18.72 12.63
C ASP A 66 3.72 17.94 13.24
N LEU A 67 2.94 18.58 14.11
CA LEU A 67 1.73 17.99 14.71
C LEU A 67 0.61 17.77 13.69
N ASN A 68 0.32 18.76 12.82
CA ASN A 68 -0.70 18.61 11.79
C ASN A 68 -0.29 17.52 10.77
N TYR A 69 0.97 17.48 10.36
CA TYR A 69 1.46 16.43 9.47
C TYR A 69 1.41 15.04 10.12
N SER A 70 1.73 14.93 11.40
CA SER A 70 1.60 13.68 12.17
C SER A 70 0.14 13.24 12.30
N LEU A 71 -0.78 14.17 12.53
CA LEU A 71 -2.22 13.88 12.54
C LEU A 71 -2.72 13.43 11.16
N PHE A 72 -2.25 14.06 10.08
CA PHE A 72 -2.53 13.54 8.73
C PHE A 72 -2.07 12.08 8.60
N LYS A 73 -0.85 11.75 9.03
CA LYS A 73 -0.32 10.37 8.98
C LYS A 73 -1.18 9.38 9.78
N GLU A 74 -1.68 9.76 10.94
CA GLU A 74 -2.59 8.92 11.72
C GLU A 74 -3.95 8.74 11.02
N TYR A 75 -4.49 9.77 10.38
CA TYR A 75 -5.81 9.73 9.75
C TYR A 75 -5.81 9.17 8.32
N GLN A 76 -4.68 9.18 7.58
CA GLN A 76 -4.61 8.86 6.15
C GLN A 76 -5.18 7.47 5.76
N SER A 77 -5.13 6.49 6.68
CA SER A 77 -5.69 5.14 6.49
C SER A 77 -6.93 4.85 7.34
N PHE A 78 -7.50 5.88 7.98
CA PHE A 78 -8.55 5.72 8.98
C PHE A 78 -9.79 6.58 8.71
N MET A 79 -9.60 7.87 8.40
CA MET A 79 -10.71 8.81 8.20
C MET A 79 -10.31 9.92 7.22
N TYR A 80 -10.90 9.87 6.03
CA TYR A 80 -10.57 10.76 4.92
C TYR A 80 -10.71 12.25 5.26
N ASP A 81 -11.87 12.67 5.79
CA ASP A 81 -12.13 14.10 6.04
C ASP A 81 -11.13 14.70 7.02
N SER A 82 -10.75 13.94 8.04
CA SER A 82 -9.74 14.35 9.00
C SER A 82 -8.34 14.38 8.37
N ALA A 83 -7.99 13.38 7.55
CA ALA A 83 -6.72 13.37 6.83
C ALA A 83 -6.59 14.60 5.92
N TYR A 84 -7.62 14.89 5.13
CA TYR A 84 -7.67 16.07 4.27
C TYR A 84 -7.57 17.37 5.05
N PHE A 85 -8.31 17.49 6.16
CA PHE A 85 -8.25 18.66 7.04
C PHE A 85 -6.83 18.92 7.55
N TYR A 86 -6.17 17.89 8.11
CA TYR A 86 -4.83 18.04 8.66
C TYR A 86 -3.75 18.21 7.58
N ALA A 87 -3.92 17.64 6.39
CA ALA A 87 -3.04 17.89 5.24
C ALA A 87 -3.09 19.37 4.82
N ASN A 88 -4.28 19.98 4.74
CA ASN A 88 -4.43 21.41 4.45
C ASN A 88 -3.81 22.27 5.56
N ARG A 89 -4.04 21.93 6.83
CA ARG A 89 -3.44 22.68 7.96
C ARG A 89 -1.91 22.61 7.94
N SER A 90 -1.34 21.44 7.62
CA SER A 90 0.12 21.31 7.47
C SER A 90 0.63 22.18 6.32
N LEU A 91 -0.07 22.24 5.18
CA LEU A 91 0.30 23.12 4.06
C LEU A 91 0.26 24.61 4.44
N GLU A 92 -0.78 25.07 5.14
CA GLU A 92 -0.86 26.46 5.63
C GLU A 92 0.34 26.84 6.50
N HIS A 93 0.76 25.92 7.40
CA HIS A 93 1.94 26.15 8.25
C HIS A 93 3.24 26.10 7.44
N ALA A 94 3.38 25.11 6.52
CA ALA A 94 4.55 24.98 5.67
C ALA A 94 4.80 26.23 4.82
N VAL A 95 3.73 26.82 4.25
CA VAL A 95 3.80 28.08 3.48
C VAL A 95 4.22 29.25 4.37
N ARG A 96 3.69 29.35 5.59
CA ARG A 96 4.10 30.40 6.54
C ARG A 96 5.56 30.29 6.94
N ILE A 97 6.07 29.07 7.13
CA ILE A 97 7.47 28.79 7.45
C ILE A 97 8.37 29.06 6.23
N GLY A 98 7.84 28.91 5.01
CA GLY A 98 8.59 29.07 3.77
C GLY A 98 9.58 27.94 3.49
N CYS A 99 9.38 26.74 4.05
CA CYS A 99 10.24 25.58 3.87
C CYS A 99 9.79 24.75 2.65
N PRO A 100 10.59 24.68 1.56
CA PRO A 100 10.21 23.96 0.34
C PRO A 100 9.89 22.48 0.59
N ASP A 101 10.66 21.79 1.41
CA ASP A 101 10.44 20.38 1.75
C ASP A 101 9.07 20.16 2.37
N ARG A 102 8.72 20.98 3.38
CA ARG A 102 7.43 20.89 4.08
C ARG A 102 6.25 21.23 3.17
N ILE A 103 6.42 22.20 2.26
CA ILE A 103 5.40 22.56 1.27
C ILE A 103 5.14 21.38 0.34
N VAL A 104 6.19 20.77 -0.22
CA VAL A 104 6.06 19.62 -1.12
C VAL A 104 5.46 18.43 -0.38
N GLN A 105 5.90 18.12 0.84
CA GLN A 105 5.33 17.04 1.65
C GLN A 105 3.83 17.23 1.92
N SER A 106 3.42 18.44 2.29
CA SER A 106 2.00 18.72 2.55
C SER A 106 1.14 18.65 1.27
N ARG A 107 1.67 19.09 0.13
CA ARG A 107 0.99 18.95 -1.16
C ARG A 107 0.89 17.49 -1.57
N CYS A 108 1.93 16.69 -1.36
CA CYS A 108 1.85 15.24 -1.52
C CYS A 108 0.79 14.60 -0.61
N ALA A 109 0.63 15.08 0.63
CA ALA A 109 -0.44 14.63 1.52
C ALA A 109 -1.84 14.91 0.96
N LEU A 110 -2.06 16.06 0.32
CA LEU A 110 -3.32 16.38 -0.38
C LEU A 110 -3.55 15.47 -1.59
N VAL A 111 -2.53 15.27 -2.43
CA VAL A 111 -2.60 14.33 -3.55
C VAL A 111 -2.96 12.91 -3.07
N PHE A 112 -2.36 12.46 -1.97
CA PHE A 112 -2.71 11.18 -1.35
C PHE A 112 -4.19 11.12 -0.96
N CYS A 113 -4.74 12.19 -0.37
CA CYS A 113 -6.15 12.26 -0.01
C CYS A 113 -7.04 12.19 -1.27
N TYR A 114 -6.76 12.98 -2.30
CA TYR A 114 -7.51 12.94 -3.56
C TYR A 114 -7.49 11.54 -4.20
N LEU A 115 -6.30 10.94 -4.33
CA LEU A 115 -6.13 9.63 -4.90
C LEU A 115 -6.89 8.55 -4.12
N SER A 116 -6.78 8.56 -2.78
CA SER A 116 -7.46 7.59 -1.91
C SER A 116 -8.99 7.71 -1.94
N SER A 117 -9.52 8.83 -2.44
CA SER A 117 -10.95 9.08 -2.64
C SER A 117 -11.41 8.86 -4.08
N GLY A 118 -10.51 8.44 -4.98
CA GLY A 118 -10.82 8.26 -6.40
C GLY A 118 -10.94 9.56 -7.20
N LEU A 119 -10.52 10.69 -6.63
CA LEU A 119 -10.51 12.00 -7.27
C LEU A 119 -9.26 12.15 -8.14
N PHE A 120 -9.18 11.36 -9.21
CA PHE A 120 -7.98 11.28 -10.05
C PHE A 120 -7.65 12.61 -10.74
N LEU A 121 -8.67 13.36 -11.19
CA LEU A 121 -8.45 14.66 -11.86
C LEU A 121 -7.76 15.64 -10.90
N GLU A 122 -8.31 15.81 -9.71
CA GLU A 122 -7.77 16.70 -8.67
C GLU A 122 -6.37 16.25 -8.23
N ALA A 123 -6.15 14.93 -8.13
CA ALA A 123 -4.84 14.38 -7.79
C ALA A 123 -3.79 14.70 -8.86
N PHE A 124 -4.13 14.56 -10.16
CA PHE A 124 -3.23 14.90 -11.26
C PHE A 124 -2.98 16.40 -11.38
N ASP A 125 -4.00 17.23 -11.17
CA ASP A 125 -3.85 18.69 -11.24
C ASP A 125 -2.95 19.18 -10.09
N GLU A 126 -3.15 18.67 -8.88
CA GLU A 126 -2.33 19.04 -7.73
C GLU A 126 -0.87 18.58 -7.90
N ILE A 127 -0.63 17.31 -8.28
CA ILE A 127 0.74 16.76 -8.35
C ILE A 127 1.56 17.41 -9.47
N LYS A 128 0.95 17.76 -10.60
CA LYS A 128 1.61 18.48 -11.70
C LYS A 128 2.03 19.89 -11.30
N GLY A 129 1.32 20.50 -10.36
CA GLY A 129 1.65 21.81 -9.82
C GLY A 129 2.78 21.80 -8.78
N ILE A 130 3.28 20.65 -8.36
CA ILE A 130 4.35 20.53 -7.35
C ILE A 130 5.73 20.76 -8.03
N ASP A 131 6.50 21.74 -7.53
CA ASP A 131 7.90 21.91 -7.90
C ASP A 131 8.82 21.20 -6.90
N ALA A 132 9.24 19.98 -7.25
CA ALA A 132 10.12 19.15 -6.43
C ALA A 132 11.62 19.28 -6.81
N ARG A 133 12.04 20.33 -7.57
CA ARG A 133 13.44 20.45 -8.02
C ARG A 133 14.39 20.78 -6.87
N ASN A 134 13.96 21.66 -5.96
CA ASN A 134 14.80 22.24 -4.90
C ASN A 134 14.43 21.72 -3.51
N VAL A 135 14.15 20.42 -3.39
CA VAL A 135 13.87 19.75 -2.11
C VAL A 135 14.84 18.60 -1.88
N SER A 136 14.90 18.09 -0.66
CA SER A 136 15.74 16.96 -0.29
C SER A 136 15.40 15.68 -1.09
N ASN A 137 16.35 14.76 -1.19
CA ASN A 137 16.13 13.49 -1.89
C ASN A 137 15.03 12.65 -1.22
N ASP A 138 14.85 12.75 0.09
CA ASP A 138 13.79 12.04 0.80
C ASP A 138 12.40 12.53 0.38
N VAL A 139 12.24 13.85 0.24
CA VAL A 139 10.98 14.47 -0.22
C VAL A 139 10.77 14.20 -1.71
N LYS A 140 11.82 14.22 -2.53
CA LYS A 140 11.73 13.81 -3.95
C LYS A 140 11.29 12.36 -4.07
N ALA A 141 11.79 11.48 -3.21
CA ALA A 141 11.39 10.08 -3.20
C ALA A 141 9.92 9.90 -2.84
N GLU A 142 9.39 10.66 -1.88
CA GLU A 142 7.95 10.67 -1.55
C GLU A 142 7.10 11.16 -2.74
N TYR A 143 7.51 12.25 -3.38
CA TYR A 143 6.85 12.78 -4.57
C TYR A 143 6.83 11.77 -5.72
N PHE A 144 7.97 11.16 -6.05
CA PHE A 144 8.04 10.16 -7.11
C PHE A 144 7.24 8.89 -6.79
N ALA A 145 7.27 8.42 -5.55
CA ALA A 145 6.47 7.28 -5.10
C ALA A 145 4.97 7.54 -5.27
N LEU A 146 4.52 8.73 -4.89
CA LEU A 146 3.12 9.10 -5.01
C LEU A 146 2.69 9.28 -6.46
N TYR A 147 3.52 9.91 -7.30
CA TYR A 147 3.22 10.06 -8.72
C TYR A 147 3.21 8.70 -9.45
N ASN A 148 4.15 7.83 -9.12
CA ASN A 148 4.15 6.44 -9.59
C ASN A 148 2.83 5.75 -9.23
N ARG A 149 2.43 5.79 -7.95
CA ARG A 149 1.18 5.21 -7.47
C ARG A 149 -0.03 5.79 -8.20
N LEU A 150 -0.14 7.12 -8.30
CA LEU A 150 -1.25 7.79 -9.00
C LEU A 150 -1.39 7.29 -10.45
N CYS A 151 -0.26 7.17 -11.17
CA CYS A 151 -0.28 6.67 -12.54
C CYS A 151 -0.68 5.19 -12.60
N TYR A 152 -0.17 4.35 -11.72
CA TYR A 152 -0.51 2.93 -11.69
C TYR A 152 -1.96 2.68 -11.29
N ASP A 153 -2.48 3.41 -10.30
CA ASP A 153 -3.90 3.32 -9.91
C ASP A 153 -4.81 3.81 -11.06
N ALA A 154 -4.42 4.90 -11.73
CA ALA A 154 -5.14 5.38 -12.92
C ALA A 154 -5.10 4.38 -14.08
N SER A 155 -3.98 3.67 -14.28
CA SER A 155 -3.86 2.60 -15.26
C SER A 155 -4.83 1.44 -14.97
N ASP A 156 -4.93 1.02 -13.70
CA ASP A 156 -5.83 -0.06 -13.28
C ASP A 156 -7.31 0.35 -13.37
N PHE A 157 -7.61 1.60 -13.11
CA PHE A 157 -8.97 2.14 -13.18
C PHE A 157 -9.47 2.27 -14.62
N ASN A 158 -8.58 2.53 -15.59
CA ASN A 158 -8.95 2.74 -16.98
C ASN A 158 -9.14 1.41 -17.72
N THR A 159 -10.34 1.19 -18.26
CA THR A 159 -10.66 0.04 -19.12
C THR A 159 -10.23 0.22 -20.57
N THR A 160 -9.84 1.44 -20.97
CA THR A 160 -9.38 1.75 -22.32
C THR A 160 -7.89 1.49 -22.44
N GLU A 161 -7.50 0.53 -23.26
CA GLU A 161 -6.12 0.03 -23.40
C GLU A 161 -5.10 1.16 -23.62
N ASN A 162 -5.36 2.10 -24.53
CA ASN A 162 -4.45 3.19 -24.83
C ASN A 162 -4.12 4.05 -23.60
N TRP A 163 -5.10 4.38 -22.76
CA TRP A 163 -4.91 5.16 -21.56
C TRP A 163 -4.22 4.36 -20.45
N SER A 164 -4.59 3.10 -20.30
CA SER A 164 -3.94 2.20 -19.34
C SER A 164 -2.44 2.05 -19.65
N ILE A 165 -2.08 1.82 -20.91
CA ILE A 165 -0.68 1.74 -21.37
C ILE A 165 0.08 3.05 -21.07
N GLU A 166 -0.52 4.21 -21.40
CA GLU A 166 0.14 5.51 -21.20
C GLU A 166 0.36 5.80 -19.73
N TYR A 167 -0.61 5.53 -18.85
CA TYR A 167 -0.44 5.68 -17.41
C TYR A 167 0.59 4.71 -16.84
N THR A 168 0.62 3.45 -17.29
CA THR A 168 1.66 2.48 -16.90
C THR A 168 3.04 3.00 -17.29
N ARG A 169 3.20 3.51 -18.51
CA ARG A 169 4.47 4.09 -18.98
C ARG A 169 4.92 5.28 -18.13
N GLN A 170 4.00 6.21 -17.82
CA GLN A 170 4.30 7.35 -16.95
C GLN A 170 4.67 6.90 -15.54
N GLY A 171 3.91 5.98 -14.96
CA GLY A 171 4.21 5.41 -13.64
C GLY A 171 5.59 4.78 -13.59
N THR A 172 5.97 4.02 -14.62
CA THR A 172 7.32 3.42 -14.73
C THR A 172 8.43 4.47 -14.74
N LEU A 173 8.26 5.59 -15.43
CA LEU A 173 9.25 6.68 -15.42
C LEU A 173 9.45 7.28 -14.01
N PHE A 174 8.37 7.41 -13.22
CA PHE A 174 8.48 7.89 -11.84
C PHE A 174 9.05 6.82 -10.90
N ALA A 175 8.74 5.54 -11.13
CA ALA A 175 9.41 4.44 -10.42
C ALA A 175 10.92 4.44 -10.66
N ASP A 176 11.36 4.58 -11.91
CA ASP A 176 12.78 4.67 -12.28
C ASP A 176 13.45 5.91 -11.65
N SER A 177 12.73 7.05 -11.63
CA SER A 177 13.21 8.28 -10.99
C SER A 177 13.41 8.13 -9.49
N LEU A 178 12.49 7.45 -8.81
CA LEU A 178 12.61 7.12 -7.38
C LEU A 178 13.81 6.19 -7.15
N MET A 179 13.88 5.09 -7.91
CA MET A 179 14.94 4.08 -7.76
C MET A 179 16.34 4.64 -8.06
N ALA A 180 16.43 5.71 -8.85
CA ALA A 180 17.71 6.39 -9.15
C ALA A 180 18.26 7.20 -7.97
N ILE A 181 17.41 7.62 -7.02
CA ILE A 181 17.81 8.53 -5.92
C ILE A 181 17.80 7.88 -4.53
N VAL A 182 17.29 6.66 -4.39
CA VAL A 182 17.27 5.92 -3.11
C VAL A 182 18.29 4.77 -3.11
N PRO A 183 18.81 4.35 -1.94
CA PRO A 183 19.71 3.20 -1.86
C PRO A 183 19.04 1.92 -2.38
N LYS A 184 19.79 1.10 -3.13
CA LYS A 184 19.28 -0.13 -3.77
C LYS A 184 18.83 -1.19 -2.77
N ASP A 185 19.36 -1.17 -1.57
CA ASP A 185 19.00 -2.04 -0.44
C ASP A 185 17.95 -1.44 0.48
N SER A 186 17.37 -0.28 0.12
CA SER A 186 16.30 0.34 0.91
C SER A 186 14.94 -0.32 0.63
N TYR A 187 14.07 -0.34 1.65
CA TYR A 187 12.68 -0.77 1.50
C TYR A 187 11.98 -0.08 0.32
N LYS A 188 12.15 1.25 0.18
CA LYS A 188 11.53 2.04 -0.90
C LYS A 188 11.97 1.54 -2.28
N TYR A 189 13.26 1.23 -2.48
CA TYR A 189 13.76 0.70 -3.75
C TYR A 189 13.12 -0.64 -4.08
N VAL A 190 13.23 -1.61 -3.17
CA VAL A 190 12.79 -2.99 -3.38
C VAL A 190 11.27 -3.06 -3.54
N PHE A 191 10.52 -2.28 -2.75
CA PHE A 191 9.06 -2.19 -2.88
C PHE A 191 8.64 -1.61 -4.25
N THR A 192 9.29 -0.53 -4.70
CA THR A 192 9.01 0.09 -6.00
C THR A 192 9.38 -0.86 -7.16
N GLN A 193 10.47 -1.62 -7.01
CA GLN A 193 10.85 -2.63 -7.99
C GLN A 193 9.74 -3.70 -8.12
N ALA A 194 9.22 -4.23 -7.01
CA ALA A 194 8.13 -5.20 -7.04
C ALA A 194 6.86 -4.63 -7.71
N GLN A 195 6.50 -3.38 -7.39
CA GLN A 195 5.36 -2.70 -8.03
C GLN A 195 5.58 -2.54 -9.55
N ARG A 196 6.79 -2.28 -9.99
CA ARG A 196 7.13 -2.19 -11.41
C ARG A 196 7.00 -3.55 -12.10
N GLU A 197 7.51 -4.61 -11.49
CA GLU A 197 7.44 -5.96 -12.07
C GLU A 197 5.99 -6.43 -12.25
N ILE A 198 5.08 -6.15 -11.30
CA ILE A 198 3.66 -6.50 -11.45
C ILE A 198 3.01 -5.78 -12.63
N LYS A 199 3.38 -4.52 -12.89
CA LYS A 199 2.88 -3.72 -14.02
C LYS A 199 3.44 -4.17 -15.37
N HIS A 200 4.56 -4.85 -15.38
CA HIS A 200 5.15 -5.50 -16.56
C HIS A 200 4.78 -6.99 -16.69
N TRP A 201 3.84 -7.45 -15.84
CA TRP A 201 3.28 -8.82 -15.86
C TRP A 201 4.30 -9.89 -15.47
N HIS A 202 5.39 -9.50 -14.84
CA HIS A 202 6.42 -10.38 -14.28
C HIS A 202 6.00 -10.83 -12.88
N TYR A 203 4.89 -11.55 -12.79
CA TYR A 203 4.24 -11.88 -11.52
C TYR A 203 5.12 -12.75 -10.60
N ARG A 204 5.93 -13.68 -11.14
CA ARG A 204 6.81 -14.53 -10.32
C ARG A 204 7.91 -13.71 -9.67
N GLU A 205 8.59 -12.88 -10.45
CA GLU A 205 9.63 -11.97 -9.98
C GLU A 205 9.07 -10.99 -8.92
N CYS A 206 7.85 -10.49 -9.14
CA CYS A 206 7.17 -9.63 -8.18
C CYS A 206 6.95 -10.36 -6.84
N ILE A 207 6.47 -11.61 -6.85
CA ILE A 207 6.26 -12.43 -5.65
C ILE A 207 7.59 -12.62 -4.91
N ASP A 208 8.66 -13.04 -5.61
CA ASP A 208 9.97 -13.28 -5.00
C ASP A 208 10.53 -12.01 -4.34
N ILE A 209 10.38 -10.85 -4.98
CA ILE A 209 10.82 -9.57 -4.44
C ILE A 209 10.00 -9.20 -3.19
N TYR A 210 8.68 -9.32 -3.23
CA TYR A 210 7.83 -9.02 -2.06
C TYR A 210 8.09 -9.97 -0.90
N GLN A 211 8.33 -11.25 -1.15
CA GLN A 211 8.71 -12.19 -0.09
C GLN A 211 10.04 -11.80 0.56
N SER A 212 11.03 -11.37 -0.23
CA SER A 212 12.30 -10.89 0.31
C SER A 212 12.13 -9.65 1.22
N LEU A 213 11.13 -8.81 0.97
CA LEU A 213 10.79 -7.69 1.84
C LEU A 213 10.22 -8.17 3.19
N LEU A 214 9.33 -9.16 3.18
CA LEU A 214 8.75 -9.72 4.41
C LEU A 214 9.80 -10.38 5.30
N ASP A 215 10.80 -11.02 4.69
CA ASP A 215 11.83 -11.79 5.41
C ASP A 215 13.01 -10.91 5.87
N GLY A 216 13.38 -9.88 5.12
CA GLY A 216 14.63 -9.14 5.30
C GLY A 216 14.49 -7.75 5.91
N TYR A 217 13.28 -7.20 6.00
CA TYR A 217 13.05 -5.81 6.43
C TYR A 217 12.09 -5.77 7.64
N GLY A 218 12.30 -4.84 8.53
CA GLY A 218 11.38 -4.57 9.66
C GLY A 218 10.08 -3.92 9.18
N VAL A 219 9.25 -4.68 8.47
CA VAL A 219 8.03 -4.19 7.80
C VAL A 219 6.91 -3.97 8.82
N SER A 220 6.21 -2.83 8.73
CA SER A 220 5.04 -2.56 9.55
C SER A 220 3.88 -3.51 9.23
N GLU A 221 2.97 -3.74 10.18
CA GLU A 221 1.78 -4.58 9.95
C GLU A 221 0.91 -4.06 8.78
N HIS A 222 0.86 -2.74 8.60
CA HIS A 222 0.18 -2.11 7.48
C HIS A 222 0.86 -2.47 6.13
N ASP A 223 2.18 -2.35 6.07
CA ASP A 223 2.93 -2.69 4.84
C ASP A 223 2.89 -4.19 4.55
N LYS A 224 2.92 -5.05 5.58
CA LYS A 224 2.71 -6.50 5.41
C LYS A 224 1.36 -6.80 4.74
N ALA A 225 0.30 -6.12 5.17
CA ALA A 225 -1.02 -6.30 4.58
C ALA A 225 -1.03 -5.88 3.09
N ILE A 226 -0.37 -4.77 2.74
CA ILE A 226 -0.24 -4.31 1.34
C ILE A 226 0.56 -5.33 0.52
N ILE A 227 1.70 -5.79 1.03
CA ILE A 227 2.58 -6.75 0.35
C ILE A 227 1.82 -8.07 0.12
N ASN A 228 1.19 -8.63 1.15
CA ASN A 228 0.43 -9.88 1.04
C ASN A 228 -0.73 -9.76 0.04
N SER A 229 -1.47 -8.64 0.06
CA SER A 229 -2.52 -8.37 -0.93
C SER A 229 -1.97 -8.34 -2.36
N SER A 230 -0.78 -7.75 -2.56
CA SER A 230 -0.11 -7.70 -3.86
C SER A 230 0.35 -9.08 -4.33
N ILE A 231 0.93 -9.87 -3.43
CA ILE A 231 1.32 -11.28 -3.67
C ILE A 231 0.08 -12.10 -4.06
N GLY A 232 -1.02 -11.99 -3.30
CA GLY A 232 -2.29 -12.67 -3.59
C GLY A 232 -2.82 -12.30 -4.98
N GLY A 233 -2.78 -11.02 -5.34
CA GLY A 233 -3.12 -10.54 -6.68
C GLY A 233 -2.26 -11.15 -7.79
N ALA A 234 -0.95 -11.25 -7.57
CA ALA A 234 -0.01 -11.85 -8.51
C ALA A 234 -0.25 -13.36 -8.68
N TYR A 235 -0.49 -14.12 -7.61
CA TYR A 235 -0.88 -15.53 -7.69
C TYR A 235 -2.20 -15.74 -8.44
N LYS A 236 -3.20 -14.87 -8.18
CA LYS A 236 -4.47 -14.90 -8.91
C LYS A 236 -4.26 -14.69 -10.41
N ALA A 237 -3.39 -13.75 -10.80
CA ALA A 237 -3.06 -13.49 -12.20
C ALA A 237 -2.33 -14.68 -12.86
N LEU A 238 -1.56 -15.45 -12.10
CA LEU A 238 -0.93 -16.71 -12.54
C LEU A 238 -1.90 -17.89 -12.61
N GLY A 239 -3.17 -17.73 -12.23
CA GLY A 239 -4.15 -18.83 -12.15
C GLY A 239 -3.93 -19.77 -10.94
N GLN A 240 -3.09 -19.39 -9.98
CA GLN A 240 -2.79 -20.15 -8.76
C GLN A 240 -3.70 -19.70 -7.62
N ILE A 241 -5.00 -20.00 -7.72
CA ILE A 241 -6.04 -19.49 -6.81
C ILE A 241 -5.77 -19.93 -5.36
N ASP A 242 -5.31 -21.14 -5.13
CA ASP A 242 -5.04 -21.66 -3.79
C ASP A 242 -3.93 -20.87 -3.08
N SER A 243 -2.90 -20.45 -3.83
CA SER A 243 -1.81 -19.63 -3.33
C SER A 243 -2.19 -18.15 -3.19
N SER A 244 -3.30 -17.71 -3.80
CA SER A 244 -3.77 -16.34 -3.69
C SER A 244 -4.53 -16.03 -2.39
N MET A 245 -4.81 -17.04 -1.57
CA MET A 245 -5.53 -16.95 -0.30
C MET A 245 -4.58 -16.80 0.92
N ILE A 246 -3.36 -16.32 0.70
CA ILE A 246 -2.35 -16.10 1.74
C ILE A 246 -2.67 -14.88 2.62
#